data_19f9bad6968a1ce037bb4be258c8320b
#
_entry.id   19f9bad6968a1ce037bb4be258c8320b
#
_cell.length_a   1.000
_cell.length_b   1.000
_cell.length_c   1.000
_cell.angle_alpha   90.00
_cell.angle_beta   90.00
_cell.angle_gamma   90.00
#
_symmetry.space_group_name_H-M   'P 1'
#
loop_
_entity.id
_entity.type
_entity.pdbx_description
1 polymer ?
#
loop_
_entity_poly.entity_id
_entity_poly.type
_entity_poly.pdbx_seq_one_letter_code
_entity_poly.pdbx_strand_id
1 'polypeptide(L)'
;ELIEDLFEVSKAANGTVVLHPEEVDVVSLLKQVRFELSDKIEASGIQFHFDLPNERLAASLDGQKTCRIFENLLVNITKYGMKGTRAYIKAEKDGEYVQVTLRNISAEELKISPEELTERFVRGDASRNTEGSGLGLAIARSFTEVQGGTMKIEVEGDLFRVILRWQLKDG
;
A
#
# COMPACT_ATOMS: atom_id res chain seq x y z
N GLU A 1 5.14 12.67 11.67
CA GLU A 1 4.43 11.64 10.90
C GLU A 1 5.18 10.30 10.90
N LEU A 2 6.48 10.32 10.62
CA LEU A 2 7.31 9.11 10.67
C LEU A 2 7.31 8.49 12.06
N ILE A 3 7.40 9.32 13.09
CA ILE A 3 7.41 8.87 14.49
C ILE A 3 6.07 8.23 14.83
N GLU A 4 4.98 8.83 14.40
CA GLU A 4 3.64 8.30 14.61
C GLU A 4 3.45 6.96 13.91
N ASP A 5 3.93 6.85 12.68
CA ASP A 5 3.85 5.61 11.91
C ASP A 5 4.65 4.50 12.55
N LEU A 6 5.86 4.82 13.01
CA LEU A 6 6.71 3.85 13.69
C LEU A 6 6.05 3.36 14.98
N PHE A 7 5.40 4.26 15.72
CA PHE A 7 4.69 3.94 16.94
C PHE A 7 3.52 2.99 16.65
N GLU A 8 2.77 3.27 15.59
CA GLU A 8 1.63 2.43 15.20
C GLU A 8 2.07 1.03 14.74
N VAL A 9 3.18 0.92 14.03
CA VAL A 9 3.72 -0.39 13.62
C VAL A 9 4.12 -1.19 14.87
N SER A 10 4.75 -0.53 15.84
CA SER A 10 5.14 -1.17 17.09
C SER A 10 3.92 -1.65 17.87
N LYS A 11 2.87 -0.86 17.94
CA LYS A 11 1.61 -1.25 18.60
C LYS A 11 0.98 -2.45 17.91
N ALA A 12 0.97 -2.45 16.57
CA ALA A 12 0.40 -3.55 15.80
C ALA A 12 1.14 -4.86 16.07
N ALA A 13 2.48 -4.79 16.12
CA ALA A 13 3.31 -5.96 16.40
C ALA A 13 3.06 -6.53 17.79
N ASN A 14 2.70 -5.67 18.74
CA ASN A 14 2.42 -6.07 20.13
C ASN A 14 0.93 -6.35 20.38
N GLY A 15 0.09 -6.24 19.35
CA GLY A 15 -1.34 -6.47 19.48
C GLY A 15 -2.07 -5.40 20.27
N THR A 16 -1.48 -4.21 20.43
CA THR A 16 -2.06 -3.11 21.22
C THR A 16 -2.72 -2.03 20.38
N VAL A 17 -2.76 -2.19 19.05
CA VAL A 17 -3.39 -1.20 18.19
C VAL A 17 -4.91 -1.23 18.39
N VAL A 18 -5.51 -0.04 18.48
CA VAL A 18 -6.95 0.10 18.59
C VAL A 18 -7.50 0.47 17.21
N LEU A 19 -8.42 -0.34 16.71
CA LEU A 19 -9.07 -0.11 15.44
C LEU A 19 -10.44 0.53 15.65
N HIS A 20 -10.82 1.40 14.72
CA HIS A 20 -12.15 1.99 14.67
C HIS A 20 -12.81 1.56 13.35
N PRO A 21 -13.32 0.31 13.29
CA PRO A 21 -13.87 -0.22 12.03
C PRO A 21 -15.13 0.51 11.62
N GLU A 22 -15.23 0.71 10.32
CA GLU A 22 -16.43 1.27 9.69
C GLU A 22 -16.59 0.62 8.33
N GLU A 23 -17.71 0.84 7.69
CA GLU A 23 -17.91 0.34 6.33
C GLU A 23 -17.17 1.26 5.37
N VAL A 24 -16.11 0.74 4.75
CA VAL A 24 -15.26 1.51 3.83
C VAL A 24 -15.43 0.95 2.43
N ASP A 25 -15.82 1.83 1.49
CA ASP A 25 -15.78 1.50 0.07
C ASP A 25 -14.35 1.70 -0.42
N VAL A 26 -13.66 0.60 -0.68
CA VAL A 26 -12.25 0.61 -1.08
C VAL A 26 -12.06 1.40 -2.38
N VAL A 27 -13.01 1.31 -3.32
CA VAL A 27 -12.92 2.05 -4.58
C VAL A 27 -12.94 3.56 -4.34
N SER A 28 -13.87 4.02 -3.52
CA SER A 28 -13.97 5.45 -3.19
C SER A 28 -12.72 5.95 -2.48
N LEU A 29 -12.19 5.13 -1.57
CA LEU A 29 -10.98 5.50 -0.83
C LEU A 29 -9.77 5.63 -1.75
N LEU A 30 -9.63 4.72 -2.71
CA LEU A 30 -8.56 4.81 -3.71
C LEU A 30 -8.68 6.08 -4.55
N LYS A 31 -9.89 6.44 -4.93
CA LYS A 31 -10.13 7.68 -5.68
C LYS A 31 -9.73 8.91 -4.86
N GLN A 32 -10.06 8.90 -3.57
CA GLN A 32 -9.70 9.98 -2.66
C GLN A 32 -8.19 10.12 -2.53
N VAL A 33 -7.49 9.02 -2.29
CA VAL A 33 -6.02 9.03 -2.14
C VAL A 33 -5.35 9.48 -3.45
N ARG A 34 -5.86 9.00 -4.58
CA ARG A 34 -5.37 9.42 -5.90
C ARG A 34 -5.46 10.94 -6.05
N PHE A 35 -6.58 11.51 -5.65
CA PHE A 35 -6.78 12.96 -5.72
C PHE A 35 -5.82 13.70 -4.79
N GLU A 36 -5.70 13.23 -3.55
CA GLU A 36 -4.84 13.88 -2.55
C GLU A 36 -3.36 13.82 -2.93
N LEU A 37 -2.93 12.78 -3.64
CA LEU A 37 -1.54 12.61 -4.07
C LEU A 37 -1.29 13.06 -5.50
N SER A 38 -2.26 13.73 -6.14
CA SER A 38 -2.15 14.09 -7.56
C SER A 38 -0.88 14.85 -7.92
N ASP A 39 -0.44 15.78 -7.07
CA ASP A 39 0.78 16.55 -7.33
C ASP A 39 2.03 15.67 -7.30
N LYS A 40 2.11 14.76 -6.33
CA LYS A 40 3.24 13.83 -6.23
C LYS A 40 3.27 12.84 -7.38
N ILE A 41 2.09 12.36 -7.78
CA ILE A 41 1.96 11.45 -8.91
C ILE A 41 2.43 12.14 -10.18
N GLU A 42 1.97 13.36 -10.43
CA GLU A 42 2.36 14.11 -11.61
C GLU A 42 3.87 14.40 -11.61
N ALA A 43 4.41 14.81 -10.48
CA ALA A 43 5.84 15.13 -10.37
C ALA A 43 6.74 13.90 -10.53
N SER A 44 6.23 12.70 -10.34
CA SER A 44 7.03 11.47 -10.38
C SER A 44 7.53 11.11 -11.78
N GLY A 45 6.88 11.60 -12.82
CA GLY A 45 7.20 11.22 -14.19
C GLY A 45 6.72 9.81 -14.55
N ILE A 46 5.91 9.19 -13.70
CA ILE A 46 5.32 7.88 -13.92
C ILE A 46 3.86 8.06 -14.28
N GLN A 47 3.41 7.33 -15.28
CA GLN A 47 2.03 7.40 -15.73
C GLN A 47 1.18 6.40 -14.94
N PHE A 48 0.34 6.89 -14.03
CA PHE A 48 -0.51 6.04 -13.20
C PHE A 48 -1.82 5.75 -13.91
N HIS A 49 -2.17 4.47 -13.97
CA HIS A 49 -3.43 3.99 -14.54
C HIS A 49 -4.24 3.33 -13.44
N PHE A 50 -5.39 3.91 -13.13
CA PHE A 50 -6.31 3.37 -12.13
C PHE A 50 -7.45 2.65 -12.83
N ASP A 51 -7.54 1.34 -12.63
CA ASP A 51 -8.61 0.50 -13.16
C ASP A 51 -9.54 0.17 -12.00
N LEU A 52 -10.55 1.00 -11.82
CA LEU A 52 -11.48 0.90 -10.70
C LEU A 52 -12.88 0.60 -11.22
N PRO A 53 -13.59 -0.37 -10.61
CA PRO A 53 -14.93 -0.71 -11.05
C PRO A 53 -15.95 0.38 -10.68
N ASN A 54 -17.09 0.36 -11.32
CA ASN A 54 -18.18 1.28 -10.98
C ASN A 54 -18.97 0.80 -9.77
N GLU A 55 -18.83 -0.47 -9.39
CA GLU A 55 -19.54 -1.00 -8.23
C GLU A 55 -18.82 -0.63 -6.92
N ARG A 56 -19.59 -0.62 -5.86
CA ARG A 56 -19.07 -0.41 -4.53
C ARG A 56 -18.46 -1.70 -4.00
N LEU A 57 -17.21 -1.62 -3.50
CA LEU A 57 -16.53 -2.75 -2.89
C LEU A 57 -16.25 -2.41 -1.43
N ALA A 58 -17.18 -2.76 -0.55
CA ALA A 58 -17.12 -2.37 0.85
C ALA A 58 -16.54 -3.48 1.73
N ALA A 59 -15.73 -3.06 2.68
CA ALA A 59 -15.16 -3.94 3.69
C ALA A 59 -15.23 -3.23 5.04
N SER A 60 -15.20 -4.00 6.13
CA SER A 60 -15.16 -3.44 7.48
C SER A 60 -13.71 -3.13 7.82
N LEU A 61 -13.34 -1.86 7.76
CA LEU A 61 -11.96 -1.41 7.90
C LEU A 61 -11.89 -0.11 8.70
N ASP A 62 -10.72 0.15 9.27
CA ASP A 62 -10.41 1.45 9.84
C ASP A 62 -10.04 2.37 8.67
N GLY A 63 -10.85 3.36 8.40
CA GLY A 63 -10.68 4.23 7.24
C GLY A 63 -9.36 4.97 7.24
N GLN A 64 -8.93 5.47 8.39
CA GLN A 64 -7.66 6.21 8.48
C GLN A 64 -6.46 5.30 8.21
N LYS A 65 -6.44 4.12 8.79
CA LYS A 65 -5.34 3.18 8.59
C LYS A 65 -5.31 2.65 7.16
N THR A 66 -6.47 2.41 6.58
CA THR A 66 -6.54 1.96 5.18
C THR A 66 -6.09 3.06 4.23
N CYS A 67 -6.44 4.31 4.53
CA CYS A 67 -5.94 5.45 3.78
C CYS A 67 -4.40 5.50 3.81
N ARG A 68 -3.82 5.29 4.99
CA ARG A 68 -2.35 5.26 5.15
C ARG A 68 -1.71 4.12 4.36
N ILE A 69 -2.37 2.97 4.27
CA ILE A 69 -1.89 1.86 3.45
C ILE A 69 -1.72 2.32 2.01
N PHE A 70 -2.78 2.88 1.43
CA PHE A 70 -2.75 3.31 0.04
C PHE A 70 -1.79 4.47 -0.20
N GLU A 71 -1.75 5.44 0.72
CA GLU A 71 -0.79 6.54 0.63
C GLU A 71 0.65 6.02 0.59
N ASN A 72 0.99 5.13 1.51
CA ASN A 72 2.34 4.57 1.58
C ASN A 72 2.71 3.80 0.31
N LEU A 73 1.77 3.01 -0.21
CA LEU A 73 2.04 2.22 -1.42
C LEU A 73 2.17 3.10 -2.67
N LEU A 74 1.33 4.10 -2.81
CA LEU A 74 1.40 5.01 -3.96
C LEU A 74 2.65 5.89 -3.90
N VAL A 75 2.97 6.41 -2.72
CA VAL A 75 4.20 7.20 -2.54
C VAL A 75 5.44 6.35 -2.82
N ASN A 76 5.41 5.08 -2.41
CA ASN A 76 6.49 4.15 -2.69
C ASN A 76 6.75 4.04 -4.20
N ILE A 77 5.68 3.96 -4.98
CA ILE A 77 5.80 3.92 -6.44
C ILE A 77 6.43 5.22 -6.96
N THR A 78 6.01 6.37 -6.47
CA THR A 78 6.56 7.66 -6.93
C THR A 78 8.05 7.79 -6.63
N LYS A 79 8.53 7.17 -5.56
CA LYS A 79 9.94 7.26 -5.16
C LYS A 79 10.84 6.26 -5.88
N TYR A 80 10.36 5.04 -6.06
CA TYR A 80 11.21 3.95 -6.52
C TYR A 80 10.88 3.45 -7.91
N GLY A 81 9.78 3.91 -8.50
CA GLY A 81 9.41 3.55 -9.86
C GLY A 81 10.30 4.22 -10.89
N MET A 82 10.45 3.58 -12.05
CA MET A 82 11.23 4.12 -13.15
C MET A 82 10.43 5.22 -13.87
N LYS A 83 11.02 6.38 -14.02
CA LYS A 83 10.41 7.49 -14.75
C LYS A 83 10.17 7.09 -16.22
N GLY A 84 9.07 7.56 -16.76
CA GLY A 84 8.71 7.26 -18.14
C GLY A 84 7.99 5.94 -18.32
N THR A 85 7.78 5.19 -17.23
CA THR A 85 7.03 3.93 -17.29
C THR A 85 5.62 4.12 -16.73
N ARG A 86 4.87 3.04 -16.66
CA ARG A 86 3.49 3.04 -16.18
C ARG A 86 3.36 2.28 -14.88
N ALA A 87 2.49 2.78 -14.02
CA ALA A 87 2.07 2.06 -12.81
C ALA A 87 0.59 1.74 -12.95
N TYR A 88 0.20 0.56 -12.52
CA TYR A 88 -1.18 0.08 -12.64
C TYR A 88 -1.75 -0.21 -11.26
N ILE A 89 -2.86 0.43 -10.95
CA ILE A 89 -3.59 0.22 -9.71
C ILE A 89 -4.98 -0.31 -10.06
N LYS A 90 -5.28 -1.52 -9.64
CA LYS A 90 -6.54 -2.17 -9.97
C LYS A 90 -7.26 -2.61 -8.71
N ALA A 91 -8.55 -2.33 -8.62
CA ALA A 91 -9.41 -2.87 -7.58
C ALA A 91 -10.45 -3.75 -8.23
N GLU A 92 -10.71 -4.92 -7.65
CA GLU A 92 -11.66 -5.86 -8.20
C GLU A 92 -12.28 -6.72 -7.11
N LYS A 93 -13.44 -7.27 -7.41
CA LYS A 93 -14.07 -8.27 -6.58
C LYS A 93 -13.56 -9.63 -7.02
N ASP A 94 -13.05 -10.40 -6.09
CA ASP A 94 -12.58 -11.75 -6.34
C ASP A 94 -13.25 -12.68 -5.33
N GLY A 95 -14.36 -13.31 -5.73
CA GLY A 95 -15.16 -14.11 -4.84
C GLY A 95 -15.72 -13.27 -3.70
N GLU A 96 -15.37 -13.62 -2.47
CA GLU A 96 -15.81 -12.92 -1.27
C GLU A 96 -14.84 -11.82 -0.82
N TYR A 97 -13.83 -11.54 -1.64
CA TYR A 97 -12.77 -10.59 -1.29
C TYR A 97 -12.76 -9.40 -2.23
N VAL A 98 -12.33 -8.27 -1.68
CA VAL A 98 -11.87 -7.15 -2.49
C VAL A 98 -10.36 -7.30 -2.62
N GLN A 99 -9.87 -7.20 -3.85
CA GLN A 99 -8.45 -7.30 -4.12
C GLN A 99 -7.96 -6.02 -4.78
N VAL A 100 -6.88 -5.46 -4.25
CA VAL A 100 -6.22 -4.29 -4.83
C VAL A 100 -4.81 -4.73 -5.25
N THR A 101 -4.51 -4.52 -6.51
CA THR A 101 -3.20 -4.87 -7.07
C THR A 101 -2.52 -3.60 -7.55
N LEU A 102 -1.28 -3.39 -7.10
CA LEU A 102 -0.46 -2.26 -7.52
C LEU A 102 0.80 -2.81 -8.19
N ARG A 103 1.06 -2.41 -9.42
CA ARG A 103 2.22 -2.86 -10.19
C ARG A 103 3.00 -1.68 -10.71
N ASN A 104 4.31 -1.75 -10.64
CA ASN A 104 5.17 -0.74 -11.24
C ASN A 104 6.50 -1.33 -11.63
N ILE A 105 7.22 -0.62 -12.48
CA ILE A 105 8.57 -1.00 -12.86
C ILE A 105 9.54 -0.24 -11.95
N SER A 106 10.42 -0.97 -11.29
CA SER A 106 11.43 -0.38 -10.40
C SER A 106 12.54 0.28 -11.21
N ALA A 107 13.03 1.42 -10.71
CA ALA A 107 14.15 2.11 -11.35
C ALA A 107 15.43 1.29 -11.28
N GLU A 108 15.52 0.41 -10.30
CA GLU A 108 16.66 -0.50 -10.13
C GLU A 108 16.18 -1.93 -10.05
N GLU A 109 17.02 -2.85 -10.49
CA GLU A 109 16.70 -4.27 -10.39
C GLU A 109 16.59 -4.69 -8.93
N LEU A 110 15.49 -5.38 -8.62
CA LEU A 110 15.23 -5.86 -7.26
C LEU A 110 15.86 -7.24 -7.11
N LYS A 111 16.91 -7.33 -6.29
CA LYS A 111 17.69 -8.57 -6.11
C LYS A 111 17.42 -9.27 -4.79
N ILE A 112 16.57 -8.70 -3.97
CA ILE A 112 16.23 -9.28 -2.66
C ILE A 112 14.82 -9.85 -2.70
N SER A 113 14.55 -10.82 -1.82
CA SER A 113 13.21 -11.41 -1.76
C SER A 113 12.20 -10.42 -1.21
N PRO A 114 10.91 -10.62 -1.52
CA PRO A 114 9.85 -9.76 -0.97
C PRO A 114 9.86 -9.70 0.55
N GLU A 115 10.15 -10.82 1.21
CA GLU A 115 10.21 -10.90 2.66
C GLU A 115 11.38 -10.08 3.21
N GLU A 116 12.54 -10.21 2.60
CA GLU A 116 13.73 -9.44 2.99
C GLU A 116 13.50 -7.95 2.77
N LEU A 117 12.82 -7.59 1.71
CA LEU A 117 12.52 -6.19 1.40
C LEU A 117 11.73 -5.55 2.53
N THR A 118 10.68 -6.24 3.01
CA THR A 118 9.86 -5.74 4.11
C THR A 118 10.64 -5.72 5.42
N GLU A 119 11.39 -6.78 5.72
CA GLU A 119 12.19 -6.86 6.95
C GLU A 119 13.27 -5.80 7.01
N ARG A 120 13.94 -5.52 5.90
CA ARG A 120 14.98 -4.49 5.84
C ARG A 120 14.44 -3.15 6.28
N PHE A 121 13.25 -2.83 5.84
CA PHE A 121 12.63 -1.56 6.19
C PHE A 121 12.23 -1.50 7.66
N VAL A 122 11.89 -2.64 8.25
CA VAL A 122 11.56 -2.72 9.68
C VAL A 122 12.83 -2.62 10.56
N ARG A 123 13.95 -3.20 10.11
CA ARG A 123 15.15 -3.35 10.94
C ARG A 123 16.09 -2.14 10.99
N GLY A 124 15.69 -1.03 10.48
CA GLY A 124 16.48 0.19 10.65
C GLY A 124 17.34 0.62 9.48
N ASP A 125 17.28 -0.09 8.35
CA ASP A 125 17.89 0.44 7.12
C ASP A 125 17.20 1.75 6.74
N ALA A 126 16.02 1.93 7.27
CA ALA A 126 15.24 3.15 7.15
C ALA A 126 15.97 4.39 7.65
N SER A 127 16.89 4.24 8.62
CA SER A 127 17.61 5.36 9.19
C SER A 127 18.67 5.96 8.27
N ARG A 128 19.00 5.28 7.20
CA ARG A 128 20.06 5.70 6.27
C ARG A 128 19.59 6.70 5.22
N ASN A 129 18.29 6.81 5.03
CA ASN A 129 17.75 7.64 3.98
C ASN A 129 16.56 8.44 4.50
N THR A 130 16.77 9.73 4.68
CA THR A 130 15.74 10.61 5.25
C THR A 130 14.56 10.85 4.31
N GLU A 131 14.73 10.66 3.01
CA GLU A 131 13.62 10.83 2.05
C GLU A 131 12.80 9.58 1.90
N GLY A 132 13.44 8.43 2.04
CA GLY A 132 12.74 7.16 2.01
C GLY A 132 13.10 6.42 3.27
N SER A 133 12.30 6.58 4.32
CA SER A 133 12.55 5.90 5.59
C SER A 133 12.53 4.37 5.45
N GLY A 134 11.98 3.86 4.34
CA GLY A 134 11.84 2.43 4.12
C GLY A 134 10.74 1.80 4.95
N LEU A 135 10.01 2.59 5.72
CA LEU A 135 8.93 2.09 6.58
C LEU A 135 7.60 1.93 5.84
N GLY A 136 7.47 2.53 4.65
CA GLY A 136 6.19 2.53 3.93
C GLY A 136 5.61 1.14 3.69
N LEU A 137 6.43 0.18 3.25
CA LEU A 137 5.97 -1.19 3.02
C LEU A 137 5.63 -1.90 4.32
N ALA A 138 6.43 -1.68 5.36
CA ALA A 138 6.20 -2.29 6.67
C ALA A 138 4.91 -1.76 7.30
N ILE A 139 4.67 -0.46 7.20
CA ILE A 139 3.44 0.16 7.68
C ILE A 139 2.23 -0.39 6.94
N ALA A 140 2.31 -0.45 5.62
CA ALA A 140 1.22 -0.96 4.80
C ALA A 140 0.90 -2.41 5.17
N ARG A 141 1.91 -3.27 5.31
CA ARG A 141 1.69 -4.67 5.70
C ARG A 141 1.07 -4.78 7.08
N SER A 142 1.62 -4.05 8.04
CA SER A 142 1.16 -4.10 9.42
C SER A 142 -0.31 -3.67 9.52
N PHE A 143 -0.67 -2.57 8.90
CA PHE A 143 -2.04 -2.06 8.93
C PHE A 143 -3.01 -2.96 8.16
N THR A 144 -2.53 -3.64 7.12
CA THR A 144 -3.35 -4.60 6.40
C THR A 144 -3.64 -5.82 7.26
N GLU A 145 -2.60 -6.38 7.87
CA GLU A 145 -2.74 -7.62 8.64
C GLU A 145 -3.52 -7.45 9.94
N VAL A 146 -3.34 -6.32 10.61
CA VAL A 146 -4.07 -6.07 11.86
C VAL A 146 -5.58 -5.94 11.62
N GLN A 147 -5.98 -5.66 10.39
CA GLN A 147 -7.38 -5.56 9.99
C GLN A 147 -7.90 -6.85 9.35
N GLY A 148 -7.16 -7.94 9.48
CA GLY A 148 -7.58 -9.24 8.96
C GLY A 148 -7.34 -9.44 7.47
N GLY A 149 -6.64 -8.52 6.83
CA GLY A 149 -6.30 -8.65 5.41
C GLY A 149 -4.94 -9.31 5.19
N THR A 150 -4.60 -9.49 3.93
CA THR A 150 -3.30 -10.02 3.54
C THR A 150 -2.62 -9.07 2.56
N MET A 151 -1.32 -8.97 2.66
CA MET A 151 -0.49 -8.22 1.72
C MET A 151 0.59 -9.14 1.20
N LYS A 152 0.60 -9.33 -0.12
CA LYS A 152 1.59 -10.16 -0.78
C LYS A 152 2.43 -9.28 -1.70
N ILE A 153 3.74 -9.45 -1.63
CA ILE A 153 4.67 -8.74 -2.51
C ILE A 153 5.27 -9.75 -3.48
N GLU A 154 5.24 -9.43 -4.75
CA GLU A 154 5.85 -10.25 -5.80
C GLU A 154 6.86 -9.41 -6.56
N VAL A 155 8.03 -10.00 -6.81
CA VAL A 155 9.10 -9.35 -7.54
C VAL A 155 9.53 -10.26 -8.68
N GLU A 156 9.57 -9.71 -9.88
CA GLU A 156 10.03 -10.44 -11.06
C GLU A 156 10.89 -9.49 -11.90
N GLY A 157 12.21 -9.59 -11.74
CA GLY A 157 13.13 -8.65 -12.37
C GLY A 157 12.88 -7.24 -11.87
N ASP A 158 12.49 -6.36 -12.75
CA ASP A 158 12.18 -4.97 -12.43
C ASP A 158 10.71 -4.75 -12.07
N LEU A 159 9.89 -5.77 -12.25
CA LEU A 159 8.47 -5.67 -11.94
C LEU A 159 8.24 -5.88 -10.44
N PHE A 160 7.60 -4.90 -9.83
CA PHE A 160 7.22 -4.93 -8.42
C PHE A 160 5.71 -4.93 -8.33
N ARG A 161 5.15 -5.89 -7.60
CA ARG A 161 3.70 -6.03 -7.46
C ARG A 161 3.33 -6.21 -6.00
N VAL A 162 2.30 -5.46 -5.56
CA VAL A 162 1.72 -5.62 -4.23
C VAL A 162 0.26 -6.02 -4.41
N ILE A 163 -0.18 -7.05 -3.69
CA ILE A 163 -1.55 -7.52 -3.74
C ILE A 163 -2.14 -7.46 -2.33
N LEU A 164 -3.20 -6.68 -2.18
CA LEU A 164 -3.93 -6.53 -0.92
C LEU A 164 -5.28 -7.22 -1.05
N ARG A 165 -5.69 -7.94 0.00
CA ARG A 165 -7.01 -8.59 0.02
C ARG A 165 -7.66 -8.40 1.37
N TRP A 166 -8.93 -8.07 1.35
CA TRP A 166 -9.79 -8.05 2.54
C TRP A 166 -11.11 -8.69 2.20
N GLN A 167 -11.74 -9.29 3.20
CA GLN A 167 -13.06 -9.88 3.01
C GLN A 167 -14.09 -8.77 2.77
N LEU A 168 -14.92 -8.95 1.73
CA LEU A 168 -16.01 -8.02 1.47
C LEU A 168 -17.05 -8.15 2.56
N LYS A 169 -17.65 -7.04 2.92
CA LYS A 169 -18.76 -7.02 3.85
C LYS A 169 -19.99 -7.55 3.14
N ASP A 170 -20.71 -8.46 3.80
CA ASP A 170 -21.96 -9.00 3.28
C ASP A 170 -22.96 -7.87 3.14
N GLY A 171 -23.42 -7.71 1.93
CA GLY A 171 -24.24 -6.61 1.49
C GLY A 171 -25.60 -6.47 1.95
#